data_63a0714aed87c822ac800d10b588a85f
#
_entry.id   63a0714aed87c822ac800d10b588a85f
#
_cell.length_a   1.000
_cell.length_b   1.000
_cell.length_c   1.000
_cell.angle_alpha   90.00
_cell.angle_beta   90.00
_cell.angle_gamma   90.00
#
_symmetry.space_group_name_H-M   'P 1'
#
loop_
_entity.id
_entity.type
_entity.pdbx_description
1 polymer ?
#
loop_
_entity_poly.entity_id
_entity_poly.type
_entity_poly.pdbx_seq_one_letter_code
_entity_poly.pdbx_strand_id
1 'polypeptide(L)'
;MTDAVEYPDLVVVGAGLFGLTVAQQAVEHLGVRVEIIDVRDHIGGNAYSYMDEETGAEIHKYGAHLFHTSNRRVWDYVNRFTSFTDYVHRVYATHDGEVYPLPINLGTINQFFHARYTPAEAKALVESQAGELAGTDPKNLNDKGISLIGRPLYEAFIKNYTGKQWQTDPKDLPAGIINRLPVRFNYDNRYFRDTWEGLPTDGYTAWMERMIDDPRIHVTLKTDFFDESQPYNRKALAAAGVPVVYTGPVDRYFDYSLGELKWRTVDFREVRYDEGDHFGCPVMNFSDADVPYTRAIEFKNFNPERRASQNPDRTVVWEEYSRFAERGDEPYYPINTEADKALYARYEELAKAEPKTVFGGRLGTYKYYDMHNVIDTALTAYEQQVEPLLKK
;
A
#
# COMPACT_ATOMS: atom_id res chain seq x y z
N MET A 1 27.87 -30.49 24.31
CA MET A 1 27.15 -29.41 24.97
C MET A 1 26.50 -28.65 23.85
N THR A 2 25.19 -28.77 23.72
CA THR A 2 24.45 -27.88 22.78
C THR A 2 24.50 -26.51 23.43
N ASP A 3 25.19 -25.55 22.77
CA ASP A 3 25.15 -24.15 23.19
C ASP A 3 23.69 -23.77 23.30
N ALA A 4 23.28 -23.28 24.48
CA ALA A 4 21.93 -22.79 24.68
C ALA A 4 21.74 -21.62 23.73
N VAL A 5 20.74 -21.66 22.86
CA VAL A 5 20.40 -20.56 21.99
C VAL A 5 20.06 -19.36 22.87
N GLU A 6 20.88 -18.33 22.83
CA GLU A 6 20.60 -17.07 23.53
C GLU A 6 19.56 -16.29 22.72
N TYR A 7 18.32 -16.27 23.20
CA TYR A 7 17.26 -15.54 22.53
C TYR A 7 17.38 -14.02 22.74
N PRO A 8 16.92 -13.21 21.79
CA PRO A 8 16.79 -11.76 21.96
C PRO A 8 15.68 -11.42 22.96
N ASP A 9 15.63 -10.17 23.38
CA ASP A 9 14.59 -9.68 24.29
C ASP A 9 13.23 -9.51 23.59
N LEU A 10 13.24 -9.34 22.25
CA LEU A 10 12.06 -9.21 21.39
C LEU A 10 12.33 -9.86 20.03
N VAL A 11 11.37 -10.61 19.50
CA VAL A 11 11.35 -11.01 18.09
C VAL A 11 10.25 -10.29 17.34
N VAL A 12 10.60 -9.71 16.19
CA VAL A 12 9.68 -9.05 15.27
C VAL A 12 9.54 -9.91 14.01
N VAL A 13 8.34 -10.40 13.76
CA VAL A 13 8.00 -11.22 12.59
C VAL A 13 7.43 -10.32 11.50
N GLY A 14 8.23 -10.08 10.47
CA GLY A 14 7.96 -9.20 9.34
C GLY A 14 8.81 -7.93 9.36
N ALA A 15 9.68 -7.81 8.35
CA ALA A 15 10.60 -6.68 8.15
C ALA A 15 9.97 -5.53 7.35
N GLY A 16 8.64 -5.37 7.39
CA GLY A 16 7.94 -4.22 6.82
C GLY A 16 7.98 -3.00 7.74
N LEU A 17 7.47 -1.85 7.28
CA LEU A 17 7.50 -0.57 8.02
C LEU A 17 6.96 -0.67 9.45
N PHE A 18 5.96 -1.50 9.71
CA PHE A 18 5.46 -1.70 11.08
C PHE A 18 6.55 -2.33 11.98
N GLY A 19 7.09 -3.47 11.53
CA GLY A 19 8.10 -4.19 12.30
C GLY A 19 9.38 -3.39 12.50
N LEU A 20 9.87 -2.72 11.44
CA LEU A 20 11.05 -1.87 11.52
C LEU A 20 10.85 -0.69 12.49
N THR A 21 9.67 -0.07 12.48
CA THR A 21 9.34 1.03 13.41
C THR A 21 9.32 0.54 14.86
N VAL A 22 8.69 -0.59 15.13
CA VAL A 22 8.64 -1.16 16.50
C VAL A 22 10.04 -1.55 16.97
N ALA A 23 10.84 -2.21 16.13
CA ALA A 23 12.21 -2.60 16.47
C ALA A 23 13.08 -1.39 16.81
N GLN A 24 13.03 -0.36 15.97
CA GLN A 24 13.74 0.90 16.18
C GLN A 24 13.35 1.58 17.51
N GLN A 25 12.05 1.67 17.81
CA GLN A 25 11.55 2.25 19.05
C GLN A 25 11.96 1.44 20.28
N ALA A 26 11.91 0.09 20.21
CA ALA A 26 12.28 -0.78 21.33
C ALA A 26 13.77 -0.63 21.67
N VAL A 27 14.62 -0.57 20.67
CA VAL A 27 16.07 -0.39 20.87
C VAL A 27 16.39 1.01 21.40
N GLU A 28 15.78 2.04 20.83
CA GLU A 28 16.02 3.43 21.21
C GLU A 28 15.62 3.72 22.67
N HIS A 29 14.43 3.26 23.07
CA HIS A 29 13.88 3.63 24.38
C HIS A 29 14.22 2.65 25.50
N LEU A 30 14.42 1.37 25.18
CA LEU A 30 14.64 0.34 26.20
C LEU A 30 16.04 -0.27 26.15
N GLY A 31 16.80 -0.06 25.08
CA GLY A 31 18.12 -0.64 24.91
C GLY A 31 18.15 -2.16 24.74
N VAL A 32 17.02 -2.77 24.41
CA VAL A 32 16.84 -4.23 24.27
C VAL A 32 17.45 -4.76 22.97
N ARG A 33 17.74 -6.05 22.92
CA ARG A 33 18.16 -6.75 21.69
C ARG A 33 16.92 -7.23 20.94
N VAL A 34 16.87 -6.91 19.65
CA VAL A 34 15.76 -7.26 18.77
C VAL A 34 16.23 -8.13 17.62
N GLU A 35 15.55 -9.24 17.39
CA GLU A 35 15.69 -10.02 16.16
C GLU A 35 14.48 -9.75 15.26
N ILE A 36 14.72 -9.34 14.02
CA ILE A 36 13.70 -9.21 12.97
C ILE A 36 13.82 -10.41 12.04
N ILE A 37 12.77 -11.15 11.83
CA ILE A 37 12.72 -12.22 10.86
C ILE A 37 11.73 -11.92 9.75
N ASP A 38 12.05 -12.31 8.52
CA ASP A 38 11.10 -12.23 7.38
C ASP A 38 11.27 -13.45 6.47
N VAL A 39 10.16 -13.91 5.92
CA VAL A 39 10.15 -15.02 4.94
C VAL A 39 10.77 -14.60 3.60
N ARG A 40 10.76 -13.31 3.28
CA ARG A 40 11.35 -12.73 2.07
C ARG A 40 12.87 -12.65 2.19
N ASP A 41 13.52 -12.35 1.05
CA ASP A 41 14.97 -12.16 0.94
C ASP A 41 15.40 -10.70 1.07
N HIS A 42 14.51 -9.82 1.51
CA HIS A 42 14.74 -8.38 1.67
C HIS A 42 13.89 -7.80 2.81
N ILE A 43 14.33 -6.67 3.34
CA ILE A 43 13.55 -5.84 4.27
C ILE A 43 12.55 -4.96 3.50
N GLY A 44 11.73 -4.21 4.23
CA GLY A 44 10.85 -3.18 3.67
C GLY A 44 9.43 -3.65 3.38
N GLY A 45 9.19 -4.97 3.42
CA GLY A 45 7.87 -5.49 3.08
C GLY A 45 7.44 -5.05 1.68
N ASN A 46 6.22 -4.57 1.52
CA ASN A 46 5.74 -4.08 0.21
C ASN A 46 6.35 -2.73 -0.21
N ALA A 47 7.01 -1.99 0.69
CA ALA A 47 7.70 -0.76 0.35
C ALA A 47 9.15 -0.98 -0.14
N TYR A 48 9.59 -2.23 -0.29
CA TYR A 48 10.92 -2.54 -0.82
C TYR A 48 11.12 -1.99 -2.21
N SER A 49 12.27 -1.35 -2.44
CA SER A 49 12.71 -0.85 -3.74
C SER A 49 14.13 -1.29 -4.05
N TYR A 50 14.48 -1.31 -5.31
CA TYR A 50 15.83 -1.61 -5.79
C TYR A 50 16.15 -0.81 -7.04
N MET A 51 17.43 -0.63 -7.33
CA MET A 51 17.88 0.03 -8.56
C MET A 51 17.93 -0.97 -9.70
N ASP A 52 17.26 -0.68 -10.80
CA ASP A 52 17.37 -1.43 -12.04
C ASP A 52 18.66 -1.03 -12.75
N GLU A 53 19.57 -1.99 -12.93
CA GLU A 53 20.91 -1.72 -13.46
C GLU A 53 20.88 -1.22 -14.91
N GLU A 54 19.90 -1.64 -15.71
CA GLU A 54 19.81 -1.30 -17.12
C GLU A 54 19.29 0.13 -17.36
N THR A 55 18.29 0.52 -16.59
CA THR A 55 17.65 1.84 -16.75
C THR A 55 18.09 2.89 -15.75
N GLY A 56 18.70 2.46 -14.63
CA GLY A 56 19.03 3.34 -13.51
C GLY A 56 17.81 3.87 -12.77
N ALA A 57 16.65 3.24 -12.97
CA ALA A 57 15.42 3.58 -12.25
C ALA A 57 15.35 2.85 -10.90
N GLU A 58 14.80 3.52 -9.90
CA GLU A 58 14.40 2.86 -8.66
C GLU A 58 13.07 2.17 -8.86
N ILE A 59 13.06 0.84 -8.81
CA ILE A 59 11.87 0.01 -8.98
C ILE A 59 11.25 -0.28 -7.62
N HIS A 60 9.97 0.04 -7.45
CA HIS A 60 9.20 -0.39 -6.30
C HIS A 60 8.63 -1.79 -6.58
N LYS A 61 9.25 -2.82 -6.00
CA LYS A 61 8.99 -4.24 -6.35
C LYS A 61 7.52 -4.66 -6.25
N TYR A 62 6.75 -4.01 -5.39
CA TYR A 62 5.36 -4.35 -5.14
C TYR A 62 4.38 -3.26 -5.62
N GLY A 63 4.74 -2.54 -6.69
CA GLY A 63 3.97 -1.44 -7.25
C GLY A 63 4.33 -0.09 -6.65
N ALA A 64 3.81 0.96 -7.26
CA ALA A 64 4.13 2.34 -6.88
C ALA A 64 3.80 2.61 -5.41
N HIS A 65 4.83 2.95 -4.63
CA HIS A 65 4.72 3.41 -3.25
C HIS A 65 5.06 4.89 -3.18
N LEU A 66 4.17 5.66 -2.60
CA LEU A 66 4.24 7.13 -2.55
C LEU A 66 4.01 7.55 -1.11
N PHE A 67 4.98 8.24 -0.53
CA PHE A 67 4.85 8.70 0.83
C PHE A 67 4.09 10.04 0.88
N HIS A 68 3.06 10.08 1.70
CA HIS A 68 2.28 11.29 1.96
C HIS A 68 1.73 11.24 3.39
N THR A 69 1.54 12.38 4.02
CA THR A 69 0.95 12.45 5.36
C THR A 69 0.53 13.87 5.72
N SER A 70 -0.50 14.01 6.55
CA SER A 70 -0.81 15.21 7.31
C SER A 70 -0.56 15.03 8.82
N ASN A 71 -0.08 13.83 9.21
CA ASN A 71 0.26 13.52 10.59
C ASN A 71 1.66 14.03 10.93
N ARG A 72 1.74 15.09 11.74
CA ARG A 72 3.00 15.72 12.16
C ARG A 72 3.93 14.75 12.90
N ARG A 73 3.38 13.87 13.74
CA ARG A 73 4.17 12.86 14.47
C ARG A 73 4.92 11.93 13.53
N VAL A 74 4.21 11.44 12.50
CA VAL A 74 4.79 10.56 11.49
C VAL A 74 5.84 11.30 10.66
N TRP A 75 5.51 12.53 10.21
CA TRP A 75 6.45 13.34 9.44
C TRP A 75 7.76 13.62 10.19
N ASP A 76 7.66 14.02 11.46
CA ASP A 76 8.84 14.26 12.29
C ASP A 76 9.64 12.97 12.55
N TYR A 77 8.96 11.84 12.71
CA TYR A 77 9.60 10.53 12.89
C TYR A 77 10.40 10.11 11.66
N VAL A 78 9.80 10.10 10.47
CA VAL A 78 10.44 9.61 9.25
C VAL A 78 11.62 10.49 8.82
N ASN A 79 11.53 11.80 9.04
CA ASN A 79 12.60 12.74 8.71
C ASN A 79 13.86 12.59 9.61
N ARG A 80 13.84 11.72 10.59
CA ARG A 80 15.04 11.32 11.35
C ARG A 80 15.94 10.40 10.52
N PHE A 81 15.39 9.68 9.55
CA PHE A 81 16.08 8.61 8.81
C PHE A 81 16.24 8.91 7.34
N THR A 82 15.47 9.82 6.77
CA THR A 82 15.57 10.23 5.38
C THR A 82 15.09 11.66 5.20
N SER A 83 15.39 12.25 4.06
CA SER A 83 14.71 13.44 3.53
C SER A 83 13.82 13.03 2.36
N PHE A 84 12.87 13.89 2.02
CA PHE A 84 11.94 13.66 0.92
C PHE A 84 12.15 14.67 -0.20
N THR A 85 11.95 14.22 -1.43
CA THR A 85 11.93 15.08 -2.62
C THR A 85 10.69 15.98 -2.64
N ASP A 86 10.68 16.99 -3.50
CA ASP A 86 9.49 17.82 -3.76
C ASP A 86 8.50 17.16 -4.75
N TYR A 87 8.55 15.84 -4.87
CA TYR A 87 7.69 15.10 -5.77
C TYR A 87 6.21 15.25 -5.40
N VAL A 88 5.40 15.64 -6.37
CA VAL A 88 3.94 15.74 -6.25
C VAL A 88 3.30 14.73 -7.17
N HIS A 89 2.54 13.80 -6.59
CA HIS A 89 1.93 12.73 -7.37
C HIS A 89 0.78 13.23 -8.25
N ARG A 90 0.89 12.92 -9.54
CA ARG A 90 -0.13 13.15 -10.56
C ARG A 90 -0.37 11.86 -11.33
N VAL A 91 -1.63 11.60 -11.62
CA VAL A 91 -2.08 10.42 -12.36
C VAL A 91 -2.79 10.87 -13.61
N TYR A 92 -2.57 10.16 -14.68
CA TYR A 92 -3.30 10.33 -15.93
C TYR A 92 -4.07 9.07 -16.26
N ALA A 93 -5.10 9.20 -17.11
CA ALA A 93 -5.86 8.04 -17.61
C ALA A 93 -6.05 8.14 -19.11
N THR A 94 -5.99 7.02 -19.80
CA THR A 94 -6.39 6.91 -21.19
C THR A 94 -7.88 6.57 -21.29
N HIS A 95 -8.57 7.17 -22.24
CA HIS A 95 -9.92 6.81 -22.64
C HIS A 95 -10.16 7.22 -24.09
N ASP A 96 -10.65 6.29 -24.93
CA ASP A 96 -10.92 6.50 -26.36
C ASP A 96 -9.76 7.17 -27.12
N GLY A 97 -8.50 6.78 -26.82
CA GLY A 97 -7.29 7.30 -27.47
C GLY A 97 -6.84 8.68 -27.00
N GLU A 98 -7.50 9.28 -26.02
CA GLU A 98 -7.09 10.54 -25.39
C GLU A 98 -6.52 10.32 -23.99
N VAL A 99 -5.72 11.29 -23.49
CA VAL A 99 -5.11 11.26 -22.15
C VAL A 99 -5.72 12.35 -21.28
N TYR A 100 -6.23 11.97 -20.12
CA TYR A 100 -6.93 12.86 -19.20
C TYR A 100 -6.22 12.95 -17.84
N PRO A 101 -6.12 14.16 -17.24
CA PRO A 101 -5.60 14.30 -15.89
C PRO A 101 -6.60 13.76 -14.84
N LEU A 102 -6.09 13.02 -13.83
CA LEU A 102 -6.87 12.53 -12.69
C LEU A 102 -6.30 13.07 -11.37
N PRO A 103 -7.08 13.14 -10.28
CA PRO A 103 -8.54 12.90 -10.17
C PRO A 103 -9.35 13.80 -11.11
N ILE A 104 -10.59 13.36 -11.41
CA ILE A 104 -11.49 14.13 -12.28
C ILE A 104 -11.54 15.58 -11.80
N ASN A 105 -11.12 16.51 -12.65
CA ASN A 105 -10.99 17.94 -12.35
C ASN A 105 -11.56 18.79 -13.49
N LEU A 106 -11.54 20.11 -13.37
CA LEU A 106 -12.09 21.00 -14.39
C LEU A 106 -11.43 20.81 -15.77
N GLY A 107 -10.13 20.47 -15.80
CA GLY A 107 -9.43 20.13 -17.05
C GLY A 107 -9.97 18.85 -17.67
N THR A 108 -10.14 17.79 -16.86
CA THR A 108 -10.74 16.51 -17.30
C THR A 108 -12.15 16.72 -17.86
N ILE A 109 -12.99 17.48 -17.14
CA ILE A 109 -14.38 17.76 -17.55
C ILE A 109 -14.41 18.53 -18.86
N ASN A 110 -13.63 19.61 -18.98
CA ASN A 110 -13.61 20.44 -20.16
C ASN A 110 -13.08 19.70 -21.40
N GLN A 111 -12.05 18.87 -21.23
CA GLN A 111 -11.52 18.05 -22.30
C GLN A 111 -12.53 16.99 -22.72
N PHE A 112 -13.10 16.24 -21.78
CA PHE A 112 -14.03 15.15 -22.06
C PHE A 112 -15.32 15.60 -22.77
N PHE A 113 -15.85 16.76 -22.37
CA PHE A 113 -17.05 17.31 -23.01
C PHE A 113 -16.75 18.27 -24.17
N HIS A 114 -15.48 18.42 -24.56
CA HIS A 114 -15.03 19.38 -25.60
C HIS A 114 -15.58 20.80 -25.38
N ALA A 115 -15.54 21.29 -24.15
CA ALA A 115 -16.17 22.50 -23.68
C ALA A 115 -15.21 23.42 -22.91
N ARG A 116 -15.71 24.60 -22.53
CA ARG A 116 -15.00 25.58 -21.70
C ARG A 116 -15.87 26.01 -20.52
N TYR A 117 -16.28 25.03 -19.73
CA TYR A 117 -17.10 25.32 -18.56
C TYR A 117 -16.30 26.09 -17.50
N THR A 118 -16.94 27.03 -16.87
CA THR A 118 -16.52 27.61 -15.61
C THR A 118 -16.70 26.59 -14.48
N PRO A 119 -16.09 26.77 -13.30
CA PRO A 119 -16.33 25.91 -12.15
C PRO A 119 -17.81 25.69 -11.79
N ALA A 120 -18.62 26.75 -11.89
CA ALA A 120 -20.06 26.68 -11.59
C ALA A 120 -20.85 25.89 -12.65
N GLU A 121 -20.53 26.10 -13.93
CA GLU A 121 -21.16 25.36 -15.04
C GLU A 121 -20.79 23.87 -15.01
N ALA A 122 -19.50 23.55 -14.79
CA ALA A 122 -19.05 22.17 -14.66
C ALA A 122 -19.71 21.46 -13.47
N LYS A 123 -19.86 22.15 -12.34
CA LYS A 123 -20.57 21.63 -11.17
C LYS A 123 -22.04 21.35 -11.48
N ALA A 124 -22.73 22.31 -12.08
CA ALA A 124 -24.13 22.16 -12.46
C ALA A 124 -24.34 21.02 -13.48
N LEU A 125 -23.42 20.84 -14.44
CA LEU A 125 -23.45 19.73 -15.38
C LEU A 125 -23.35 18.39 -14.67
N VAL A 126 -22.35 18.21 -13.82
CA VAL A 126 -22.12 16.95 -13.08
C VAL A 126 -23.32 16.65 -12.18
N GLU A 127 -23.84 17.64 -11.44
CA GLU A 127 -25.03 17.50 -10.58
C GLU A 127 -26.28 17.12 -11.38
N SER A 128 -26.47 17.71 -12.55
CA SER A 128 -27.58 17.39 -13.45
C SER A 128 -27.50 15.94 -13.95
N GLN A 129 -26.31 15.48 -14.33
CA GLN A 129 -26.11 14.11 -14.82
C GLN A 129 -26.20 13.08 -13.68
N ALA A 130 -25.70 13.41 -12.49
CA ALA A 130 -25.87 12.59 -11.28
C ALA A 130 -27.33 12.49 -10.83
N GLY A 131 -28.15 13.47 -11.19
CA GLY A 131 -29.58 13.52 -10.94
C GLY A 131 -30.40 12.39 -11.59
N GLU A 132 -29.83 11.63 -12.50
CA GLU A 132 -30.43 10.41 -13.08
C GLU A 132 -30.91 9.44 -11.99
N LEU A 133 -30.15 9.34 -10.90
CA LEU A 133 -30.46 8.48 -9.75
C LEU A 133 -30.92 9.27 -8.50
N ALA A 134 -31.34 10.51 -8.67
CA ALA A 134 -31.80 11.34 -7.56
C ALA A 134 -32.98 10.69 -6.83
N GLY A 135 -32.90 10.66 -5.50
CA GLY A 135 -33.94 10.06 -4.65
C GLY A 135 -33.93 8.53 -4.60
N THR A 136 -32.98 7.87 -5.25
CA THR A 136 -32.76 6.43 -5.13
C THR A 136 -31.70 6.14 -4.06
N ASP A 137 -31.78 4.98 -3.42
CA ASP A 137 -30.72 4.46 -2.55
C ASP A 137 -29.81 3.55 -3.38
N PRO A 138 -28.54 3.96 -3.70
CA PRO A 138 -27.64 3.15 -4.52
C PRO A 138 -27.29 1.82 -3.84
N LYS A 139 -27.65 0.70 -4.44
CA LYS A 139 -27.45 -0.62 -3.87
C LYS A 139 -26.11 -1.27 -4.27
N ASN A 140 -25.52 -0.82 -5.34
CA ASN A 140 -24.28 -1.33 -5.90
C ASN A 140 -23.34 -0.19 -6.27
N LEU A 141 -22.09 -0.56 -6.60
CA LEU A 141 -21.03 0.37 -6.95
C LEU A 141 -21.36 1.17 -8.23
N ASN A 142 -21.99 0.54 -9.23
CA ASN A 142 -22.39 1.19 -10.47
C ASN A 142 -23.36 2.37 -10.19
N ASP A 143 -24.43 2.10 -9.44
CA ASP A 143 -25.43 3.12 -9.13
C ASP A 143 -24.83 4.23 -8.23
N LYS A 144 -23.98 3.83 -7.29
CA LYS A 144 -23.27 4.79 -6.42
C LYS A 144 -22.36 5.70 -7.22
N GLY A 145 -21.57 5.13 -8.14
CA GLY A 145 -20.67 5.90 -9.01
C GLY A 145 -21.44 6.91 -9.86
N ILE A 146 -22.52 6.48 -10.53
CA ILE A 146 -23.37 7.38 -11.33
C ILE A 146 -23.98 8.48 -10.48
N SER A 147 -24.46 8.17 -9.26
CA SER A 147 -25.05 9.16 -8.35
C SER A 147 -24.05 10.22 -7.86
N LEU A 148 -22.75 9.94 -7.95
CA LEU A 148 -21.68 10.86 -7.50
C LEU A 148 -21.18 11.79 -8.62
N ILE A 149 -21.03 11.27 -9.84
CA ILE A 149 -20.32 12.00 -10.92
C ILE A 149 -21.09 12.02 -12.25
N GLY A 150 -22.26 11.44 -12.31
CA GLY A 150 -23.02 11.25 -13.54
C GLY A 150 -22.51 10.09 -14.41
N ARG A 151 -23.40 9.57 -15.26
CA ARG A 151 -23.13 8.40 -16.09
C ARG A 151 -21.93 8.58 -17.04
N PRO A 152 -21.81 9.70 -17.80
CA PRO A 152 -20.74 9.84 -18.80
C PRO A 152 -19.34 9.72 -18.16
N LEU A 153 -19.05 10.47 -17.10
CA LEU A 153 -17.76 10.42 -16.42
C LEU A 153 -17.54 9.09 -15.70
N TYR A 154 -18.59 8.50 -15.15
CA TYR A 154 -18.51 7.19 -14.52
C TYR A 154 -18.14 6.10 -15.53
N GLU A 155 -18.80 6.04 -16.67
CA GLU A 155 -18.53 5.03 -17.71
C GLU A 155 -17.15 5.19 -18.32
N ALA A 156 -16.71 6.45 -18.53
CA ALA A 156 -15.40 6.74 -19.10
C ALA A 156 -14.23 6.37 -18.18
N PHE A 157 -14.29 6.72 -16.89
CA PHE A 157 -13.10 6.67 -16.03
C PHE A 157 -13.16 5.66 -14.88
N ILE A 158 -14.36 5.19 -14.51
CA ILE A 158 -14.53 4.39 -13.29
C ILE A 158 -14.97 2.97 -13.58
N LYS A 159 -15.99 2.78 -14.41
CA LYS A 159 -16.68 1.50 -14.61
C LYS A 159 -15.73 0.36 -14.98
N ASN A 160 -15.02 0.49 -16.09
CA ASN A 160 -14.15 -0.58 -16.59
C ASN A 160 -12.88 -0.70 -15.75
N TYR A 161 -12.30 0.43 -15.30
CA TYR A 161 -11.16 0.43 -14.40
C TYR A 161 -11.48 -0.36 -13.12
N THR A 162 -12.60 -0.07 -12.48
CA THR A 162 -13.05 -0.76 -11.27
C THR A 162 -13.40 -2.23 -11.56
N GLY A 163 -14.05 -2.49 -12.69
CA GLY A 163 -14.35 -3.86 -13.13
C GLY A 163 -13.09 -4.71 -13.29
N LYS A 164 -12.03 -4.19 -13.90
CA LYS A 164 -10.72 -4.83 -13.99
C LYS A 164 -10.06 -4.99 -12.63
N GLN A 165 -10.08 -3.93 -11.81
CA GLN A 165 -9.49 -3.95 -10.49
C GLN A 165 -10.13 -5.01 -9.58
N TRP A 166 -11.44 -5.21 -9.67
CA TRP A 166 -12.18 -6.18 -8.85
C TRP A 166 -12.47 -7.50 -9.57
N GLN A 167 -12.20 -7.60 -10.87
CA GLN A 167 -12.58 -8.74 -11.71
C GLN A 167 -14.07 -9.14 -11.55
N THR A 168 -14.90 -8.12 -11.38
CA THR A 168 -16.32 -8.27 -11.06
C THR A 168 -17.06 -7.09 -11.67
N ASP A 169 -18.25 -7.32 -12.24
CA ASP A 169 -19.07 -6.23 -12.76
C ASP A 169 -19.39 -5.26 -11.60
N PRO A 170 -19.21 -3.95 -11.75
CA PRO A 170 -19.56 -2.96 -10.74
C PRO A 170 -21.00 -3.02 -10.23
N LYS A 171 -21.92 -3.61 -11.00
CA LYS A 171 -23.31 -3.86 -10.58
C LYS A 171 -23.41 -4.94 -9.49
N ASP A 172 -22.43 -5.84 -9.43
CA ASP A 172 -22.38 -6.93 -8.46
C ASP A 172 -21.50 -6.58 -7.24
N LEU A 173 -20.87 -5.39 -7.26
CA LEU A 173 -20.04 -4.88 -6.18
C LEU A 173 -20.85 -4.02 -5.20
N PRO A 174 -20.62 -4.12 -3.87
CA PRO A 174 -21.28 -3.28 -2.89
C PRO A 174 -21.04 -1.77 -3.11
N ALA A 175 -22.07 -0.95 -2.93
CA ALA A 175 -21.96 0.52 -3.04
C ALA A 175 -20.90 1.13 -2.11
N GLY A 176 -20.64 0.50 -0.96
CA GLY A 176 -19.67 0.95 0.04
C GLY A 176 -18.21 0.91 -0.40
N ILE A 177 -17.87 0.24 -1.51
CA ILE A 177 -16.52 0.26 -2.10
C ILE A 177 -16.18 1.67 -2.60
N ILE A 178 -17.16 2.42 -3.12
CA ILE A 178 -17.00 3.82 -3.51
C ILE A 178 -17.86 4.69 -2.60
N ASN A 179 -17.29 5.16 -1.51
CA ASN A 179 -17.98 6.11 -0.63
C ASN A 179 -17.98 7.54 -1.19
N ARG A 180 -16.93 7.88 -1.95
CA ARG A 180 -16.78 9.19 -2.62
C ARG A 180 -15.87 9.05 -3.83
N LEU A 181 -16.19 9.79 -4.88
CA LEU A 181 -15.29 10.03 -6.01
C LEU A 181 -14.89 11.51 -5.94
N PRO A 182 -13.60 11.82 -5.84
CA PRO A 182 -13.17 13.21 -5.79
C PRO A 182 -13.35 13.85 -7.17
N VAL A 183 -14.31 14.77 -7.28
CA VAL A 183 -14.44 15.67 -8.41
C VAL A 183 -14.02 17.06 -7.97
N ARG A 184 -13.15 17.69 -8.74
CA ARG A 184 -12.61 19.03 -8.46
C ARG A 184 -13.06 20.00 -9.54
N PHE A 185 -13.74 21.05 -9.13
CA PHE A 185 -14.17 22.12 -10.05
C PHE A 185 -13.11 23.24 -10.13
N ASN A 186 -11.85 22.83 -10.22
CA ASN A 186 -10.67 23.66 -10.48
C ASN A 186 -9.64 22.81 -11.23
N TYR A 187 -8.47 23.34 -11.58
CA TYR A 187 -7.42 22.64 -12.32
C TYR A 187 -6.39 21.92 -11.42
N ASP A 188 -6.68 21.76 -10.14
CA ASP A 188 -5.81 21.01 -9.23
C ASP A 188 -5.89 19.51 -9.54
N ASN A 189 -4.80 18.94 -10.05
CA ASN A 189 -4.65 17.53 -10.38
C ASN A 189 -3.69 16.78 -9.45
N ARG A 190 -3.33 17.34 -8.30
CA ARG A 190 -2.56 16.61 -7.28
C ARG A 190 -3.38 15.41 -6.81
N TYR A 191 -2.76 14.25 -6.72
CA TYR A 191 -3.47 13.05 -6.30
C TYR A 191 -3.83 13.13 -4.80
N PHE A 192 -2.84 13.42 -3.95
CA PHE A 192 -3.04 13.58 -2.51
C PHE A 192 -3.39 15.02 -2.13
N ARG A 193 -3.99 15.18 -0.95
CA ARG A 193 -4.29 16.48 -0.32
C ARG A 193 -3.57 16.68 1.00
N ASP A 194 -2.62 15.80 1.29
CA ASP A 194 -1.85 15.83 2.51
C ASP A 194 -0.91 17.04 2.56
N THR A 195 -0.53 17.40 3.78
CA THR A 195 0.37 18.53 4.03
C THR A 195 1.76 18.27 3.46
N TRP A 196 2.22 17.03 3.55
CA TRP A 196 3.52 16.59 3.06
C TRP A 196 3.34 15.39 2.14
N GLU A 197 4.05 15.40 1.04
CA GLU A 197 4.21 14.29 0.12
C GLU A 197 5.58 14.34 -0.53
N GLY A 198 6.13 13.21 -0.94
CA GLY A 198 7.42 13.11 -1.60
C GLY A 198 7.92 11.67 -1.67
N LEU A 199 9.08 11.50 -2.26
CA LEU A 199 9.78 10.21 -2.29
C LEU A 199 11.05 10.32 -1.42
N PRO A 200 11.48 9.24 -0.74
CA PRO A 200 12.75 9.25 -0.02
C PRO A 200 13.90 9.58 -0.98
N THR A 201 14.74 10.54 -0.62
CA THR A 201 15.80 11.05 -1.51
C THR A 201 16.76 9.96 -1.97
N ASP A 202 17.09 8.99 -1.11
CA ASP A 202 17.98 7.87 -1.41
C ASP A 202 17.24 6.56 -1.71
N GLY A 203 15.92 6.60 -1.79
CA GLY A 203 15.05 5.46 -2.03
C GLY A 203 14.50 4.81 -0.75
N TYR A 204 13.48 3.97 -0.93
CA TYR A 204 12.75 3.37 0.19
C TYR A 204 13.62 2.41 1.00
N THR A 205 14.36 1.53 0.33
CA THR A 205 15.18 0.53 1.03
C THR A 205 16.26 1.19 1.86
N ALA A 206 16.99 2.18 1.31
CA ALA A 206 18.00 2.91 2.04
C ALA A 206 17.44 3.68 3.26
N TRP A 207 16.23 4.22 3.16
CA TRP A 207 15.53 4.79 4.31
C TRP A 207 15.31 3.75 5.40
N MET A 208 14.78 2.58 5.04
CA MET A 208 14.46 1.52 6.00
C MET A 208 15.70 0.87 6.61
N GLU A 209 16.81 0.75 5.85
CA GLU A 209 18.11 0.34 6.37
C GLU A 209 18.59 1.29 7.49
N ARG A 210 18.46 2.61 7.30
CA ARG A 210 18.83 3.59 8.32
C ARG A 210 17.96 3.53 9.58
N MET A 211 16.71 3.07 9.48
CA MET A 211 15.86 2.87 10.67
C MET A 211 16.39 1.79 11.60
N ILE A 212 17.06 0.81 11.07
CA ILE A 212 17.56 -0.37 11.80
C ILE A 212 19.09 -0.43 11.89
N ASP A 213 19.77 0.65 11.59
CA ASP A 213 21.24 0.75 11.72
C ASP A 213 21.64 0.93 13.20
N ASP A 214 21.45 -0.14 13.97
CA ASP A 214 21.83 -0.24 15.38
C ASP A 214 22.35 -1.68 15.67
N PRO A 215 23.50 -1.85 16.32
CA PRO A 215 24.11 -3.16 16.58
C PRO A 215 23.25 -4.11 17.43
N ARG A 216 22.20 -3.63 18.07
CA ARG A 216 21.26 -4.43 18.87
C ARG A 216 20.08 -4.94 18.02
N ILE A 217 19.95 -4.52 16.76
CA ILE A 217 18.96 -5.03 15.81
C ILE A 217 19.64 -6.00 14.86
N HIS A 218 19.23 -7.25 14.87
CA HIS A 218 19.63 -8.25 13.90
C HIS A 218 18.47 -8.56 12.97
N VAL A 219 18.79 -8.88 11.70
CA VAL A 219 17.78 -9.25 10.70
C VAL A 219 18.14 -10.58 10.09
N THR A 220 17.25 -11.54 10.20
CA THR A 220 17.38 -12.86 9.59
C THR A 220 16.27 -13.05 8.56
N LEU A 221 16.64 -12.90 7.29
CA LEU A 221 15.75 -13.07 6.14
C LEU A 221 15.59 -14.56 5.75
N LYS A 222 14.63 -14.86 4.85
CA LYS A 222 14.31 -16.23 4.41
C LYS A 222 13.96 -17.17 5.58
N THR A 223 13.34 -16.62 6.61
CA THR A 223 12.99 -17.33 7.84
C THR A 223 11.49 -17.33 8.04
N ASP A 224 10.89 -18.52 7.99
CA ASP A 224 9.47 -18.71 8.24
C ASP A 224 9.21 -18.96 9.73
N PHE A 225 8.44 -18.09 10.36
CA PHE A 225 8.05 -18.18 11.77
C PHE A 225 7.34 -19.50 12.14
N PHE A 226 6.74 -20.18 11.16
CA PHE A 226 6.03 -21.44 11.39
C PHE A 226 6.86 -22.70 11.05
N ASP A 227 8.07 -22.54 10.52
CA ASP A 227 8.97 -23.65 10.26
C ASP A 227 9.73 -24.04 11.53
N GLU A 228 9.36 -25.16 12.13
CA GLU A 228 9.97 -25.67 13.39
C GLU A 228 11.47 -25.98 13.25
N SER A 229 12.01 -26.08 12.04
CA SER A 229 13.45 -26.24 11.81
C SER A 229 14.25 -24.95 11.98
N GLN A 230 13.58 -23.78 11.96
CA GLN A 230 14.20 -22.47 12.11
C GLN A 230 14.39 -22.10 13.59
N PRO A 231 15.45 -21.34 13.94
CA PRO A 231 15.76 -21.02 15.34
C PRO A 231 14.71 -20.11 16.00
N TYR A 232 14.08 -19.21 15.23
CA TYR A 232 13.10 -18.24 15.71
C TYR A 232 11.66 -18.62 15.35
N ASN A 233 11.35 -19.94 15.41
CA ASN A 233 10.00 -20.41 15.12
C ASN A 233 9.04 -20.17 16.30
N ARG A 234 7.73 -20.14 16.01
CA ARG A 234 6.65 -19.88 16.96
C ARG A 234 6.75 -20.74 18.22
N LYS A 235 6.98 -22.04 18.06
CA LYS A 235 7.00 -23.01 19.16
C LYS A 235 8.20 -22.81 20.08
N ALA A 236 9.38 -22.58 19.51
CA ALA A 236 10.60 -22.33 20.25
C ALA A 236 10.52 -21.04 21.06
N LEU A 237 10.05 -19.94 20.45
CA LEU A 237 9.89 -18.64 21.10
C LEU A 237 8.83 -18.68 22.21
N ALA A 238 7.71 -19.37 21.99
CA ALA A 238 6.68 -19.57 23.01
C ALA A 238 7.21 -20.35 24.19
N ALA A 239 7.99 -21.43 23.96
CA ALA A 239 8.60 -22.22 25.01
C ALA A 239 9.66 -21.44 25.80
N ALA A 240 10.43 -20.58 25.16
CA ALA A 240 11.40 -19.69 25.78
C ALA A 240 10.75 -18.46 26.44
N GLY A 241 9.47 -18.22 26.20
CA GLY A 241 8.73 -17.08 26.73
C GLY A 241 9.16 -15.74 26.16
N VAL A 242 9.73 -15.71 24.95
CA VAL A 242 10.18 -14.50 24.27
C VAL A 242 8.97 -13.73 23.73
N PRO A 243 8.86 -12.41 23.99
CA PRO A 243 7.85 -11.56 23.38
C PRO A 243 7.98 -11.50 21.84
N VAL A 244 6.83 -11.44 21.17
CA VAL A 244 6.76 -11.42 19.69
C VAL A 244 5.89 -10.25 19.22
N VAL A 245 6.36 -9.54 18.19
CA VAL A 245 5.52 -8.66 17.37
C VAL A 245 5.27 -9.36 16.04
N TYR A 246 4.02 -9.71 15.77
CA TYR A 246 3.64 -10.46 14.56
C TYR A 246 2.92 -9.57 13.56
N THR A 247 3.47 -9.45 12.34
CA THR A 247 2.91 -8.61 11.28
C THR A 247 2.41 -9.39 10.06
N GLY A 248 2.50 -10.72 10.11
CA GLY A 248 1.97 -11.61 9.07
C GLY A 248 0.44 -11.75 9.11
N PRO A 249 -0.16 -12.55 8.20
CA PRO A 249 -1.60 -12.79 8.20
C PRO A 249 -2.09 -13.39 9.51
N VAL A 250 -3.08 -12.75 10.12
CA VAL A 250 -3.57 -13.17 11.45
C VAL A 250 -4.22 -14.55 11.42
N ASP A 251 -4.91 -14.90 10.36
CA ASP A 251 -5.52 -16.22 10.17
C ASP A 251 -4.46 -17.34 10.06
N ARG A 252 -3.32 -17.05 9.40
CA ARG A 252 -2.17 -17.96 9.36
C ARG A 252 -1.58 -18.21 10.76
N TYR A 253 -1.52 -17.18 11.61
CA TYR A 253 -1.04 -17.34 12.99
C TYR A 253 -1.86 -18.37 13.76
N PHE A 254 -3.15 -18.47 13.50
CA PHE A 254 -4.07 -19.43 14.12
C PHE A 254 -4.38 -20.63 13.22
N ASP A 255 -3.46 -21.00 12.30
CA ASP A 255 -3.57 -22.16 11.43
C ASP A 255 -4.90 -22.22 10.65
N TYR A 256 -5.43 -21.04 10.29
CA TYR A 256 -6.71 -20.88 9.58
C TYR A 256 -7.91 -21.55 10.29
N SER A 257 -7.84 -21.74 11.59
CA SER A 257 -8.80 -22.50 12.40
C SER A 257 -10.24 -22.00 12.34
N LEU A 258 -10.45 -20.73 11.99
CA LEU A 258 -11.77 -20.11 11.83
C LEU A 258 -12.17 -19.90 10.37
N GLY A 259 -11.28 -20.20 9.42
CA GLY A 259 -11.40 -19.96 7.99
C GLY A 259 -10.38 -18.94 7.47
N GLU A 260 -10.30 -18.76 6.16
CA GLU A 260 -9.34 -17.89 5.50
C GLU A 260 -9.93 -16.48 5.25
N LEU A 261 -9.17 -15.46 5.62
CA LEU A 261 -9.46 -14.06 5.28
C LEU A 261 -9.13 -13.81 3.81
N LYS A 262 -9.99 -13.08 3.12
CA LYS A 262 -9.86 -12.90 1.68
C LYS A 262 -9.07 -11.64 1.33
N TRP A 263 -8.17 -11.77 0.36
CA TRP A 263 -7.29 -10.71 -0.09
C TRP A 263 -7.36 -10.51 -1.60
N ARG A 264 -7.03 -9.31 -2.02
CA ARG A 264 -6.64 -9.02 -3.40
C ARG A 264 -5.13 -9.11 -3.50
N THR A 265 -4.64 -9.57 -4.65
CA THR A 265 -3.23 -9.52 -5.03
C THR A 265 -3.06 -8.80 -6.35
N VAL A 266 -1.81 -8.52 -6.70
CA VAL A 266 -1.44 -7.83 -7.94
C VAL A 266 -0.30 -8.57 -8.59
N ASP A 267 -0.43 -8.86 -9.88
CA ASP A 267 0.65 -9.34 -10.73
C ASP A 267 1.20 -8.19 -11.57
N PHE A 268 2.49 -8.20 -11.83
CA PHE A 268 3.15 -7.22 -12.68
C PHE A 268 3.76 -7.88 -13.90
N ARG A 269 3.54 -7.26 -15.07
CA ARG A 269 4.27 -7.59 -16.29
C ARG A 269 5.27 -6.48 -16.57
N GLU A 270 6.55 -6.83 -16.56
CA GLU A 270 7.63 -5.92 -16.94
C GLU A 270 7.72 -5.84 -18.47
N VAL A 271 7.77 -4.62 -18.99
CA VAL A 271 7.98 -4.31 -20.40
C VAL A 271 9.12 -3.30 -20.52
N ARG A 272 10.12 -3.63 -21.32
CA ARG A 272 11.27 -2.76 -21.58
C ARG A 272 11.16 -2.13 -22.96
N TYR A 273 11.48 -0.83 -23.04
CA TYR A 273 11.44 -0.06 -24.27
C TYR A 273 12.83 0.50 -24.60
N ASP A 274 13.16 0.49 -25.90
CA ASP A 274 14.40 1.10 -26.45
C ASP A 274 14.18 2.61 -26.70
N GLU A 275 13.73 3.30 -25.65
CA GLU A 275 13.52 4.75 -25.58
C GLU A 275 13.64 5.22 -24.13
N GLY A 276 13.99 6.48 -23.93
CA GLY A 276 14.29 6.99 -22.59
C GLY A 276 13.05 7.29 -21.72
N ASP A 277 11.87 7.43 -22.33
CA ASP A 277 10.61 7.79 -21.66
C ASP A 277 9.45 7.36 -22.58
N HIS A 278 8.55 6.53 -22.04
CA HIS A 278 7.44 5.95 -22.82
C HIS A 278 6.12 6.70 -22.63
N PHE A 279 5.80 7.03 -21.37
CA PHE A 279 4.53 7.66 -21.02
C PHE A 279 4.64 9.14 -20.67
N GLY A 280 5.83 9.67 -20.42
CA GLY A 280 6.02 11.04 -19.96
C GLY A 280 5.42 11.31 -18.56
N CYS A 281 5.03 10.28 -17.85
CA CYS A 281 4.47 10.37 -16.50
C CYS A 281 4.73 9.08 -15.72
N PRO A 282 4.75 9.14 -14.37
CA PRO A 282 5.06 7.96 -13.56
C PRO A 282 3.95 6.91 -13.53
N VAL A 283 2.67 7.33 -13.67
CA VAL A 283 1.52 6.41 -13.61
C VAL A 283 0.47 6.80 -14.64
N MET A 284 0.15 5.85 -15.51
CA MET A 284 -0.93 5.94 -16.48
C MET A 284 -1.99 4.89 -16.16
N ASN A 285 -3.23 5.31 -15.90
CA ASN A 285 -4.38 4.42 -15.75
C ASN A 285 -4.99 4.11 -17.12
N PHE A 286 -5.53 2.93 -17.27
CA PHE A 286 -6.21 2.49 -18.49
C PHE A 286 -7.67 2.23 -18.18
N SER A 287 -8.55 3.12 -18.65
CA SER A 287 -9.98 3.06 -18.35
C SER A 287 -10.77 2.21 -19.32
N ASP A 288 -10.23 1.93 -20.52
CA ASP A 288 -10.92 1.19 -21.57
C ASP A 288 -10.94 -0.32 -21.31
N ALA A 289 -11.98 -1.00 -21.79
CA ALA A 289 -12.21 -2.41 -21.52
C ALA A 289 -11.28 -3.35 -22.31
N ASP A 290 -10.76 -2.90 -23.46
CA ASP A 290 -9.86 -3.66 -24.34
C ASP A 290 -8.42 -3.72 -23.80
N VAL A 291 -8.04 -2.85 -22.87
CA VAL A 291 -6.76 -2.93 -22.16
C VAL A 291 -6.91 -3.80 -20.91
N PRO A 292 -6.19 -4.92 -20.79
CA PRO A 292 -6.44 -5.91 -19.73
C PRO A 292 -5.89 -5.50 -18.35
N TYR A 293 -4.91 -4.59 -18.28
CA TYR A 293 -4.32 -4.12 -17.02
C TYR A 293 -4.99 -2.81 -16.55
N THR A 294 -4.87 -2.52 -15.28
CA THR A 294 -5.49 -1.33 -14.67
C THR A 294 -4.64 -0.09 -14.85
N ARG A 295 -3.33 -0.22 -14.73
CA ARG A 295 -2.37 0.89 -14.88
C ARG A 295 -1.00 0.40 -15.32
N ALA A 296 -0.23 1.32 -15.86
CA ALA A 296 1.18 1.14 -16.14
C ALA A 296 2.00 2.12 -15.28
N ILE A 297 3.15 1.66 -14.80
CA ILE A 297 4.04 2.43 -13.93
C ILE A 297 5.38 2.55 -14.64
N GLU A 298 5.80 3.79 -14.92
CA GLU A 298 7.12 4.09 -15.46
C GLU A 298 7.98 4.71 -14.37
N PHE A 299 8.79 3.89 -13.73
CA PHE A 299 9.51 4.24 -12.50
C PHE A 299 10.51 5.40 -12.66
N LYS A 300 11.11 5.56 -13.84
CA LYS A 300 12.04 6.68 -14.12
C LYS A 300 11.41 8.05 -13.85
N ASN A 301 10.11 8.17 -14.07
CA ASN A 301 9.39 9.42 -13.95
C ASN A 301 9.02 9.80 -12.51
N PHE A 302 9.29 8.93 -11.52
CA PHE A 302 9.17 9.28 -10.10
C PHE A 302 10.28 10.20 -9.59
N ASN A 303 11.50 10.05 -10.14
CA ASN A 303 12.68 10.77 -9.67
C ASN A 303 13.31 11.61 -10.81
N PRO A 304 12.63 12.68 -11.26
CA PRO A 304 13.12 13.50 -12.36
C PRO A 304 14.48 14.18 -12.05
N GLU A 305 14.79 14.40 -10.79
CA GLU A 305 16.10 14.93 -10.34
C GLU A 305 17.24 13.94 -10.54
N ARG A 306 16.96 12.64 -10.64
CA ARG A 306 17.95 11.60 -10.92
C ARG A 306 18.12 11.32 -12.43
N ARG A 307 17.43 12.05 -13.30
CA ARG A 307 17.39 11.78 -14.73
C ARG A 307 18.78 11.75 -15.38
N ALA A 308 19.72 12.54 -14.88
CA ALA A 308 21.11 12.57 -15.37
C ALA A 308 21.88 11.25 -15.11
N SER A 309 21.48 10.45 -14.12
CA SER A 309 22.08 9.15 -13.81
C SER A 309 21.31 7.96 -14.42
N GLN A 310 20.15 8.22 -15.03
CA GLN A 310 19.33 7.21 -15.69
C GLN A 310 19.76 7.02 -17.14
N ASN A 311 19.56 5.81 -17.68
CA ASN A 311 19.84 5.52 -19.08
C ASN A 311 18.92 6.35 -20.00
N PRO A 312 19.46 7.20 -20.90
CA PRO A 312 18.64 8.06 -21.75
C PRO A 312 17.93 7.31 -22.89
N ASP A 313 18.37 6.09 -23.22
CA ASP A 313 17.91 5.33 -24.37
C ASP A 313 17.00 4.14 -24.00
N ARG A 314 16.78 3.91 -22.69
CA ARG A 314 15.98 2.77 -22.21
C ARG A 314 15.09 3.14 -21.04
N THR A 315 13.89 2.57 -21.04
CA THR A 315 12.98 2.65 -19.90
C THR A 315 12.35 1.30 -19.61
N VAL A 316 11.80 1.17 -18.40
CA VAL A 316 11.04 0.00 -17.95
C VAL A 316 9.69 0.44 -17.42
N VAL A 317 8.66 -0.24 -17.88
CA VAL A 317 7.26 -0.04 -17.50
C VAL A 317 6.73 -1.32 -16.88
N TRP A 318 6.01 -1.20 -15.78
CA TRP A 318 5.30 -2.32 -15.17
C TRP A 318 3.81 -2.14 -15.36
N GLU A 319 3.18 -3.10 -16.02
CA GLU A 319 1.73 -3.21 -16.17
C GLU A 319 1.14 -3.97 -14.99
N GLU A 320 0.12 -3.40 -14.36
CA GLU A 320 -0.49 -3.92 -13.14
C GLU A 320 -1.79 -4.65 -13.42
N TYR A 321 -1.86 -5.92 -13.02
CA TYR A 321 -3.01 -6.81 -13.15
C TYR A 321 -3.52 -7.18 -11.75
N SER A 322 -4.74 -6.76 -11.42
CA SER A 322 -5.35 -7.09 -10.13
C SER A 322 -6.13 -8.41 -10.23
N ARG A 323 -6.02 -9.25 -9.21
CA ARG A 323 -6.83 -10.47 -9.08
C ARG A 323 -7.14 -10.82 -7.62
N PHE A 324 -8.00 -11.80 -7.40
CA PHE A 324 -8.18 -12.39 -6.08
C PHE A 324 -6.92 -13.19 -5.70
N ALA A 325 -6.50 -13.06 -4.44
CA ALA A 325 -5.38 -13.83 -3.93
C ALA A 325 -5.81 -15.29 -3.68
N GLU A 326 -4.94 -16.21 -4.04
CA GLU A 326 -5.00 -17.62 -3.67
C GLU A 326 -4.02 -17.88 -2.51
N ARG A 327 -4.11 -19.06 -1.88
CA ARG A 327 -3.19 -19.43 -0.83
C ARG A 327 -1.75 -19.50 -1.36
N GLY A 328 -0.85 -18.73 -0.74
CA GLY A 328 0.54 -18.62 -1.17
C GLY A 328 0.86 -17.36 -1.96
N ASP A 329 -0.16 -16.64 -2.42
CA ASP A 329 0.03 -15.32 -3.02
C ASP A 329 0.37 -14.26 -1.96
N GLU A 330 1.04 -13.20 -2.42
CA GLU A 330 1.25 -12.01 -1.60
C GLU A 330 -0.07 -11.26 -1.38
N PRO A 331 -0.52 -11.05 -0.14
CA PRO A 331 -1.74 -10.32 0.14
C PRO A 331 -1.50 -8.81 0.07
N TYR A 332 -2.22 -8.12 -0.82
CA TYR A 332 -2.10 -6.65 -0.98
C TYR A 332 -3.20 -5.88 -0.28
N TYR A 333 -4.46 -6.20 -0.57
CA TYR A 333 -5.62 -5.45 -0.09
C TYR A 333 -6.66 -6.38 0.50
N PRO A 334 -7.13 -6.13 1.74
CA PRO A 334 -8.23 -6.90 2.31
C PRO A 334 -9.53 -6.61 1.53
N ILE A 335 -10.34 -7.64 1.29
CA ILE A 335 -11.60 -7.48 0.56
C ILE A 335 -12.64 -6.78 1.43
N ASN A 336 -12.62 -7.03 2.74
CA ASN A 336 -13.45 -6.34 3.74
C ASN A 336 -14.97 -6.47 3.49
N THR A 337 -15.45 -7.62 2.99
CA THR A 337 -16.89 -7.91 3.02
C THR A 337 -17.38 -7.98 4.46
N GLU A 338 -18.69 -7.91 4.67
CA GLU A 338 -19.27 -8.08 6.01
C GLU A 338 -18.91 -9.45 6.62
N ALA A 339 -18.82 -10.50 5.77
CA ALA A 339 -18.37 -11.83 6.19
C ALA A 339 -16.89 -11.82 6.62
N ASP A 340 -16.02 -11.15 5.87
CA ASP A 340 -14.60 -11.03 6.20
C ASP A 340 -14.39 -10.23 7.49
N LYS A 341 -15.13 -9.15 7.69
CA LYS A 341 -15.11 -8.36 8.93
C LYS A 341 -15.54 -9.18 10.15
N ALA A 342 -16.62 -9.96 9.99
CA ALA A 342 -17.11 -10.85 11.06
C ALA A 342 -16.10 -11.96 11.37
N LEU A 343 -15.45 -12.51 10.34
CA LEU A 343 -14.39 -13.51 10.52
C LEU A 343 -13.17 -12.90 11.21
N TYR A 344 -12.73 -11.72 10.77
CA TYR A 344 -11.60 -11.02 11.41
C TYR A 344 -11.89 -10.70 12.88
N ALA A 345 -13.09 -10.25 13.24
CA ALA A 345 -13.45 -9.96 14.63
C ALA A 345 -13.26 -11.19 15.53
N ARG A 346 -13.52 -12.41 15.03
CA ARG A 346 -13.26 -13.65 15.78
C ARG A 346 -11.75 -13.92 15.95
N TYR A 347 -10.94 -13.65 14.93
CA TYR A 347 -9.47 -13.75 15.04
C TYR A 347 -8.90 -12.69 15.99
N GLU A 348 -9.46 -11.49 15.99
CA GLU A 348 -9.06 -10.42 16.91
C GLU A 348 -9.26 -10.83 18.39
N GLU A 349 -10.36 -11.55 18.71
CA GLU A 349 -10.56 -12.09 20.06
C GLU A 349 -9.51 -13.16 20.41
N LEU A 350 -9.13 -14.03 19.48
CA LEU A 350 -8.04 -14.98 19.70
C LEU A 350 -6.69 -14.25 19.90
N ALA A 351 -6.42 -13.22 19.09
CA ALA A 351 -5.21 -12.42 19.17
C ALA A 351 -5.08 -11.68 20.52
N LYS A 352 -6.18 -11.18 21.08
CA LYS A 352 -6.21 -10.55 22.42
C LYS A 352 -5.87 -11.53 23.55
N ALA A 353 -6.09 -12.81 23.33
CA ALA A 353 -5.79 -13.85 24.31
C ALA A 353 -4.33 -14.30 24.30
N GLU A 354 -3.52 -13.90 23.33
CA GLU A 354 -2.09 -14.22 23.22
C GLU A 354 -1.26 -13.32 24.16
N PRO A 355 -0.71 -13.83 25.27
CA PRO A 355 -0.22 -12.97 26.35
C PRO A 355 1.14 -12.30 26.05
N LYS A 356 1.87 -12.79 25.05
CA LYS A 356 3.23 -12.35 24.68
C LYS A 356 3.37 -12.00 23.20
N THR A 357 2.26 -11.89 22.49
CA THR A 357 2.27 -11.55 21.07
C THR A 357 1.46 -10.28 20.83
N VAL A 358 2.10 -9.30 20.18
CA VAL A 358 1.45 -8.08 19.71
C VAL A 358 1.22 -8.22 18.21
N PHE A 359 -0.03 -8.13 17.77
CA PHE A 359 -0.37 -8.19 16.36
C PHE A 359 -0.41 -6.78 15.76
N GLY A 360 0.18 -6.60 14.58
CA GLY A 360 0.22 -5.29 13.93
C GLY A 360 0.43 -5.35 12.42
N GLY A 361 0.47 -4.17 11.80
CA GLY A 361 0.59 -4.05 10.35
C GLY A 361 -0.69 -4.43 9.60
N ARG A 362 -0.65 -4.33 8.26
CA ARG A 362 -1.82 -4.56 7.39
C ARG A 362 -2.38 -5.98 7.51
N LEU A 363 -1.49 -6.98 7.54
CA LEU A 363 -1.88 -8.40 7.53
C LEU A 363 -2.32 -8.86 8.92
N GLY A 364 -1.62 -8.44 9.96
CA GLY A 364 -1.94 -8.80 11.35
C GLY A 364 -3.22 -8.15 11.88
N THR A 365 -3.67 -7.05 11.25
CA THR A 365 -4.91 -6.34 11.65
C THR A 365 -6.00 -6.36 10.58
N TYR A 366 -5.78 -7.04 9.46
CA TYR A 366 -6.71 -7.13 8.32
C TYR A 366 -7.27 -5.75 7.90
N LYS A 367 -6.40 -4.73 7.82
CA LYS A 367 -6.79 -3.35 7.48
C LYS A 367 -6.01 -2.83 6.29
N TYR A 368 -6.66 -2.01 5.48
CA TYR A 368 -5.96 -1.19 4.50
C TYR A 368 -5.28 -0.02 5.23
N TYR A 369 -3.98 0.10 5.04
CA TYR A 369 -3.17 1.20 5.56
C TYR A 369 -2.25 1.76 4.47
N ASP A 370 -2.19 3.07 4.35
CA ASP A 370 -1.09 3.74 3.69
C ASP A 370 0.16 3.71 4.60
N MET A 371 1.34 3.98 4.05
CA MET A 371 2.61 3.90 4.78
C MET A 371 2.60 4.73 6.07
N HIS A 372 2.05 5.94 6.02
CA HIS A 372 1.97 6.80 7.20
C HIS A 372 1.06 6.23 8.30
N ASN A 373 -0.02 5.54 7.92
CA ASN A 373 -0.90 4.87 8.89
C ASN A 373 -0.19 3.67 9.52
N VAL A 374 0.58 2.91 8.73
CA VAL A 374 1.38 1.79 9.26
C VAL A 374 2.37 2.28 10.31
N ILE A 375 3.09 3.37 10.03
CA ILE A 375 4.06 3.95 10.97
C ILE A 375 3.36 4.49 12.23
N ASP A 376 2.27 5.23 12.10
CA ASP A 376 1.54 5.79 13.24
C ASP A 376 0.99 4.69 14.16
N THR A 377 0.42 3.64 13.55
CA THR A 377 -0.06 2.48 14.32
C THR A 377 1.07 1.70 14.97
N ALA A 378 2.25 1.64 14.34
CA ALA A 378 3.44 0.99 14.93
C ALA A 378 3.98 1.77 16.14
N LEU A 379 4.10 3.10 16.03
CA LEU A 379 4.47 3.97 17.14
C LEU A 379 3.50 3.83 18.32
N THR A 380 2.21 3.78 18.01
CA THR A 380 1.16 3.62 19.04
C THR A 380 1.19 2.22 19.67
N ALA A 381 1.38 1.16 18.85
CA ALA A 381 1.50 -0.20 19.37
C ALA A 381 2.74 -0.37 20.24
N TYR A 382 3.86 0.26 19.88
CA TYR A 382 5.04 0.27 20.72
C TYR A 382 4.72 0.86 22.09
N GLU A 383 4.18 2.06 22.17
CA GLU A 383 3.89 2.77 23.42
C GLU A 383 2.87 2.03 24.31
N GLN A 384 1.82 1.50 23.70
CA GLN A 384 0.67 0.96 24.45
C GLN A 384 0.78 -0.54 24.74
N GLN A 385 1.56 -1.29 23.98
CA GLN A 385 1.58 -2.75 24.07
C GLN A 385 3.00 -3.31 24.22
N VAL A 386 3.95 -2.92 23.35
CA VAL A 386 5.28 -3.52 23.32
C VAL A 386 6.14 -3.06 24.50
N GLU A 387 6.20 -1.75 24.74
CA GLU A 387 6.96 -1.19 25.87
C GLU A 387 6.47 -1.73 27.22
N PRO A 388 5.16 -1.76 27.53
CA PRO A 388 4.67 -2.38 28.77
C PRO A 388 4.93 -3.89 28.85
N LEU A 389 4.96 -4.60 27.72
CA LEU A 389 5.26 -6.02 27.67
C LEU A 389 6.72 -6.32 27.99
N LEU A 390 7.65 -5.48 27.52
CA LEU A 390 9.10 -5.63 27.74
C LEU A 390 9.58 -5.11 29.13
N LYS A 391 8.82 -4.25 29.80
CA LYS A 391 9.12 -3.72 31.14
C LYS A 391 8.66 -4.64 32.29
N LYS A 392 7.90 -5.69 31.97
CA LYS A 392 7.43 -6.68 32.95
C LYS A 392 8.47 -7.78 33.17
#